data_029dcff4dbb893393b83340d475b1142
#
_entry.id   029dcff4dbb893393b83340d475b1142
#
_cell.length_a   1.000
_cell.length_b   1.000
_cell.length_c   1.000
_cell.angle_alpha   90.00
_cell.angle_beta   90.00
_cell.angle_gamma   90.00
#
_symmetry.space_group_name_H-M   'P 1'
#
loop_
_entity.id
_entity.type
_entity.pdbx_description
1 polymer ?
#
loop_
_entity_poly.entity_id
_entity_poly.type
_entity_poly.pdbx_seq_one_letter_code
_entity_poly.pdbx_strand_id
1 'polypeptide(L)'
;RGAARFPLAADAVPGICSGTAELVPNRRGTALVQGLWLRWPGPLRLAHRQVYRPLERPVRVWPDLSPVRSPMLQAFLRDAQFGLIARRIRGEGTQFEALSEYEPGMDRRRIDWKASARHTRLYARENEAERDNQIVFAFDCGQAMCEPVDGLPRIDRAVSAALTAAYVALKGGDRVALFAFAAQPELLTPFATDSRAFHRLQTAAAGIDYVPREPNFTLALATLTARLRRRSLIVLFSDFADPTSAELMVESVERLVRHHLVIFVTMQDSELSELAGAEPGTLRDLATAVAADGLAR
;
A
#
# COMPACT_ATOMS: atom_id res chain seq x y z
N ARG A 1 -9.00 -9.25 21.53
CA ARG A 1 -9.22 -8.66 22.87
C ARG A 1 -8.11 -9.16 23.79
N GLY A 2 -7.15 -8.31 24.18
CA GLY A 2 -6.06 -8.68 25.10
C GLY A 2 -6.06 -7.73 26.29
N ALA A 3 -5.76 -8.25 27.47
CA ALA A 3 -5.47 -7.46 28.66
C ALA A 3 -3.97 -7.49 28.93
N ALA A 4 -3.31 -6.34 28.88
CA ALA A 4 -1.92 -6.21 29.26
C ALA A 4 -1.81 -5.72 30.70
N ARG A 5 -0.82 -6.24 31.47
CA ARG A 5 -0.58 -5.87 32.86
C ARG A 5 0.75 -5.13 32.94
N PHE A 6 0.70 -3.96 33.57
CA PHE A 6 1.88 -3.12 33.76
C PHE A 6 2.07 -2.78 35.24
N PRO A 7 3.29 -2.85 35.79
CA PRO A 7 3.57 -2.37 37.11
C PRO A 7 3.49 -0.83 37.15
N LEU A 8 2.95 -0.30 38.25
CA LEU A 8 3.00 1.12 38.56
C LEU A 8 4.15 1.37 39.53
N ALA A 9 5.01 2.33 39.20
CA ALA A 9 6.01 2.83 40.14
C ALA A 9 5.37 3.89 41.06
N ALA A 10 5.81 3.94 42.31
CA ALA A 10 5.47 5.04 43.22
C ALA A 10 6.29 6.27 42.81
N ASP A 11 5.62 7.40 42.64
CA ASP A 11 6.30 8.67 42.38
C ASP A 11 6.90 9.27 43.64
N ALA A 12 7.82 10.24 43.47
CA ALA A 12 8.45 10.97 44.54
C ALA A 12 7.46 11.78 45.42
N VAL A 13 6.22 11.97 44.91
CA VAL A 13 5.14 12.64 45.65
C VAL A 13 4.30 11.59 46.37
N PRO A 14 4.16 11.66 47.70
CA PRO A 14 3.34 10.72 48.46
C PRO A 14 1.89 10.69 47.99
N GLY A 15 1.37 9.50 47.70
CA GLY A 15 -0.03 9.30 47.24
C GLY A 15 -0.23 9.36 45.71
N ILE A 16 0.78 9.66 44.97
CA ILE A 16 0.75 9.60 43.48
C ILE A 16 1.56 8.39 42.99
N CYS A 17 0.95 7.61 42.13
CA CYS A 17 1.63 6.53 41.42
C CYS A 17 1.47 6.77 39.93
N SER A 18 2.56 6.77 39.19
CA SER A 18 2.58 6.83 37.73
C SER A 18 3.14 5.54 37.12
N GLY A 19 2.74 5.25 35.94
CA GLY A 19 3.29 4.15 35.19
C GLY A 19 3.09 4.38 33.71
N THR A 20 4.09 4.05 32.92
CA THR A 20 4.04 4.12 31.46
C THR A 20 3.96 2.71 30.91
N ALA A 21 3.01 2.50 30.03
CA ALA A 21 2.86 1.25 29.31
C ALA A 21 3.08 1.48 27.81
N GLU A 22 3.99 0.72 27.24
CA GLU A 22 4.21 0.72 25.79
C GLU A 22 3.42 -0.42 25.19
N LEU A 23 2.53 -0.09 24.26
CA LEU A 23 1.71 -1.05 23.53
C LEU A 23 2.12 -1.01 22.07
N VAL A 24 2.65 -2.13 21.59
CA VAL A 24 2.99 -2.29 20.18
C VAL A 24 1.83 -2.99 19.48
N PRO A 25 1.12 -2.31 18.57
CA PRO A 25 0.02 -2.91 17.84
C PRO A 25 0.54 -3.83 16.73
N ASN A 26 -0.10 -4.98 16.54
CA ASN A 26 0.27 -5.96 15.51
C ASN A 26 -0.46 -5.76 14.19
N ARG A 27 -1.42 -4.83 14.12
CA ARG A 27 -2.15 -4.51 12.89
C ARG A 27 -2.62 -3.06 12.90
N ARG A 28 -2.83 -2.49 11.72
CA ARG A 28 -3.41 -1.16 11.55
C ARG A 28 -4.92 -1.15 11.88
N GLY A 29 -5.49 0.02 11.99
CA GLY A 29 -6.92 0.23 12.22
C GLY A 29 -7.20 1.12 13.41
N THR A 30 -8.39 1.02 13.98
CA THR A 30 -8.76 1.77 15.18
C THR A 30 -8.82 0.82 16.36
N ALA A 31 -7.87 0.96 17.28
CA ALA A 31 -7.88 0.25 18.56
C ALA A 31 -8.71 1.05 19.58
N LEU A 32 -9.62 0.39 20.26
CA LEU A 32 -10.40 1.00 21.34
C LEU A 32 -9.82 0.58 22.68
N VAL A 33 -9.26 1.54 23.42
CA VAL A 33 -8.86 1.33 24.81
C VAL A 33 -10.13 1.41 25.65
N GLN A 34 -10.71 0.27 25.99
CA GLN A 34 -12.01 0.19 26.67
C GLN A 34 -11.95 0.70 28.09
N GLY A 35 -10.88 0.39 28.84
CA GLY A 35 -10.75 0.81 30.21
C GLY A 35 -9.48 0.37 30.87
N LEU A 36 -9.29 0.85 32.07
CA LEU A 36 -8.14 0.61 32.92
C LEU A 36 -8.55 -0.07 34.22
N TRP A 37 -7.89 -1.16 34.56
CA TRP A 37 -8.03 -1.84 35.84
C TRP A 37 -6.85 -1.47 36.71
N LEU A 38 -7.10 -0.79 37.82
CA LEU A 38 -6.11 -0.46 38.82
C LEU A 38 -6.24 -1.42 40.00
N ARG A 39 -5.14 -2.05 40.37
CA ARG A 39 -5.07 -2.98 41.50
C ARG A 39 -3.90 -2.64 42.38
N TRP A 40 -4.14 -2.48 43.67
CA TRP A 40 -3.10 -2.23 44.67
C TRP A 40 -3.34 -3.00 45.96
N PRO A 41 -2.30 -3.38 46.70
CA PRO A 41 -2.41 -4.04 47.98
C PRO A 41 -2.89 -3.05 49.05
N GLY A 42 -3.65 -3.54 50.02
CA GLY A 42 -3.98 -2.79 51.23
C GLY A 42 -2.74 -2.61 52.15
N PRO A 43 -2.87 -1.81 53.23
CA PRO A 43 -1.72 -1.45 54.13
C PRO A 43 -1.01 -2.66 54.71
N LEU A 44 -1.72 -3.71 55.07
CA LEU A 44 -1.19 -4.95 55.60
C LEU A 44 -0.92 -6.03 54.55
N ARG A 45 -1.11 -5.73 53.26
CA ARG A 45 -0.97 -6.67 52.13
C ARG A 45 -1.83 -7.94 52.19
N LEU A 46 -2.80 -7.98 53.12
CA LEU A 46 -3.72 -9.11 53.28
C LEU A 46 -4.82 -9.15 52.24
N ALA A 47 -5.17 -8.01 51.66
CA ALA A 47 -6.15 -7.88 50.62
C ALA A 47 -5.72 -6.91 49.54
N HIS A 48 -6.34 -7.03 48.36
CA HIS A 48 -6.11 -6.11 47.25
C HIS A 48 -7.40 -5.36 46.95
N ARG A 49 -7.26 -4.07 46.70
CA ARG A 49 -8.32 -3.24 46.15
C ARG A 49 -8.16 -3.15 44.66
N GLN A 50 -9.29 -3.25 43.94
CA GLN A 50 -9.31 -3.13 42.46
C GLN A 50 -10.40 -2.14 42.09
N VAL A 51 -10.09 -1.28 41.13
CA VAL A 51 -11.04 -0.29 40.59
C VAL A 51 -10.94 -0.35 39.06
N TYR A 52 -12.10 -0.30 38.42
CA TYR A 52 -12.21 -0.15 36.96
C TYR A 52 -12.51 1.29 36.61
N ARG A 53 -11.81 1.81 35.61
CA ARG A 53 -12.05 3.12 35.01
C ARG A 53 -12.31 2.94 33.53
N PRO A 54 -13.52 3.17 33.02
CA PRO A 54 -13.79 3.16 31.59
C PRO A 54 -13.07 4.35 30.95
N LEU A 55 -12.40 4.11 29.82
CA LEU A 55 -11.67 5.14 29.07
C LEU A 55 -12.31 5.39 27.70
N GLU A 56 -12.78 4.34 27.05
CA GLU A 56 -13.41 4.35 25.71
C GLU A 56 -12.67 5.24 24.70
N ARG A 57 -11.33 5.16 24.72
CA ARG A 57 -10.48 6.01 23.90
C ARG A 57 -10.14 5.32 22.59
N PRO A 58 -10.58 5.82 21.43
CA PRO A 58 -10.12 5.30 20.14
C PRO A 58 -8.68 5.77 19.89
N VAL A 59 -7.81 4.84 19.54
CA VAL A 59 -6.43 5.09 19.12
C VAL A 59 -6.28 4.59 17.71
N ARG A 60 -5.96 5.48 16.78
CA ARG A 60 -5.72 5.11 15.39
C ARG A 60 -4.30 4.57 15.23
N VAL A 61 -4.21 3.35 14.76
CA VAL A 61 -2.95 2.68 14.41
C VAL A 61 -2.73 2.86 12.91
N TRP A 62 -1.68 3.55 12.56
CA TRP A 62 -1.32 3.86 11.19
C TRP A 62 -0.54 2.72 10.54
N PRO A 63 -0.61 2.59 9.19
CA PRO A 63 0.28 1.69 8.47
C PRO A 63 1.76 2.00 8.76
N ASP A 64 2.60 0.98 8.73
CA ASP A 64 4.04 1.18 8.89
C ASP A 64 4.62 1.90 7.65
N LEU A 65 5.21 3.05 7.89
CA LEU A 65 5.88 3.88 6.90
C LEU A 65 7.39 3.98 7.11
N SER A 66 7.96 3.09 7.93
CA SER A 66 9.40 3.01 8.13
C SER A 66 10.18 2.91 6.81
N PRO A 67 9.72 2.14 5.79
CA PRO A 67 10.39 2.08 4.49
C PRO A 67 10.45 3.45 3.79
N VAL A 68 9.42 4.29 3.92
CA VAL A 68 9.40 5.65 3.33
C VAL A 68 10.50 6.53 3.91
N ARG A 69 10.83 6.33 5.19
CA ARG A 69 11.84 7.10 5.92
C ARG A 69 13.25 6.51 5.81
N SER A 70 13.39 5.36 5.18
CA SER A 70 14.69 4.68 5.09
C SER A 70 15.71 5.57 4.34
N PRO A 71 16.97 5.67 4.81
CA PRO A 71 18.01 6.43 4.13
C PRO A 71 18.25 5.95 2.70
N MET A 72 18.12 4.66 2.46
CA MET A 72 18.27 4.04 1.14
C MET A 72 17.22 4.54 0.14
N LEU A 73 15.94 4.58 0.53
CA LEU A 73 14.88 5.10 -0.34
C LEU A 73 15.04 6.60 -0.57
N GLN A 74 15.45 7.37 0.45
CA GLN A 74 15.68 8.80 0.32
C GLN A 74 16.87 9.11 -0.59
N ALA A 75 17.93 8.31 -0.53
CA ALA A 75 19.06 8.39 -1.47
C ALA A 75 18.61 8.06 -2.89
N PHE A 76 17.91 6.94 -3.08
CA PHE A 76 17.34 6.55 -4.38
C PHE A 76 16.44 7.65 -4.98
N LEU A 77 15.55 8.24 -4.19
CA LEU A 77 14.69 9.34 -4.65
C LEU A 77 15.50 10.57 -5.07
N ARG A 78 16.56 10.90 -4.34
CA ARG A 78 17.47 12.00 -4.69
C ARG A 78 18.17 11.73 -6.01
N ASP A 79 18.74 10.55 -6.15
CA ASP A 79 19.46 10.14 -7.38
C ASP A 79 18.49 10.04 -8.56
N ALA A 80 17.27 9.50 -8.34
CA ALA A 80 16.23 9.46 -9.34
C ALA A 80 15.78 10.88 -9.77
N GLN A 81 15.67 11.84 -8.85
CA GLN A 81 15.37 13.23 -9.18
C GLN A 81 16.50 13.85 -10.01
N PHE A 82 17.76 13.63 -9.67
CA PHE A 82 18.90 14.07 -10.49
C PHE A 82 18.93 13.38 -11.84
N GLY A 83 18.72 12.07 -11.89
CA GLY A 83 18.61 11.30 -13.13
C GLY A 83 17.42 11.71 -14.01
N LEU A 84 16.29 12.09 -13.40
CA LEU A 84 15.10 12.58 -14.10
C LEU A 84 15.28 14.00 -14.64
N ILE A 85 16.06 14.84 -13.97
CA ILE A 85 16.47 16.17 -14.48
C ILE A 85 17.43 16.00 -15.65
N ALA A 86 18.36 15.04 -15.56
CA ALA A 86 19.32 14.73 -16.64
C ALA A 86 18.66 14.01 -17.83
N ARG A 87 17.64 13.19 -17.59
CA ARG A 87 16.78 12.55 -18.59
C ARG A 87 15.51 13.38 -18.79
N ARG A 88 15.62 14.59 -19.30
CA ARG A 88 14.50 15.22 -20.02
C ARG A 88 14.19 14.31 -21.21
N ILE A 89 13.24 13.40 -20.99
CA ILE A 89 12.84 12.44 -22.01
C ILE A 89 12.11 13.25 -23.08
N ARG A 90 12.74 13.44 -24.22
CA ARG A 90 12.08 13.86 -25.45
C ARG A 90 10.89 12.93 -25.66
N GLY A 91 9.69 13.42 -25.51
CA GLY A 91 8.47 12.58 -25.48
C GLY A 91 7.40 13.08 -26.42
N GLU A 92 6.32 12.31 -26.55
CA GLU A 92 5.13 12.61 -27.36
C GLU A 92 4.08 13.40 -26.58
N GLY A 93 4.49 14.27 -25.65
CA GLY A 93 3.57 15.11 -24.87
C GLY A 93 2.90 16.21 -25.71
N THR A 94 1.88 16.82 -25.14
CA THR A 94 1.11 17.91 -25.80
C THR A 94 1.62 19.30 -25.43
N GLN A 95 2.39 19.42 -24.36
CA GLN A 95 2.89 20.70 -23.88
C GLN A 95 4.22 21.04 -24.56
N PHE A 96 4.29 22.22 -25.18
CA PHE A 96 5.48 22.73 -25.83
C PHE A 96 6.59 23.00 -24.81
N GLU A 97 7.78 22.43 -25.02
CA GLU A 97 8.94 22.67 -24.17
C GLU A 97 9.98 23.59 -24.86
N ALA A 98 10.43 23.19 -26.04
CA ALA A 98 11.48 23.89 -26.74
C ALA A 98 11.39 23.69 -28.27
N LEU A 99 12.14 24.53 -28.99
CA LEU A 99 12.44 24.32 -30.41
C LEU A 99 13.85 23.73 -30.51
N SER A 100 13.98 22.57 -31.16
CA SER A 100 15.27 21.98 -31.52
C SER A 100 15.46 22.00 -33.04
N GLU A 101 16.71 21.91 -33.48
CA GLU A 101 16.99 21.73 -34.90
C GLU A 101 16.45 20.37 -35.35
N TYR A 102 15.74 20.37 -36.50
CA TYR A 102 15.17 19.15 -37.05
C TYR A 102 16.27 18.23 -37.56
N GLU A 103 16.35 17.01 -37.08
CA GLU A 103 17.25 15.98 -37.52
C GLU A 103 16.55 14.93 -38.38
N PRO A 104 17.20 14.37 -39.42
CA PRO A 104 16.67 13.27 -40.22
C PRO A 104 16.30 12.08 -39.33
N GLY A 105 15.04 11.67 -39.36
CA GLY A 105 14.48 10.61 -38.49
C GLY A 105 13.45 11.11 -37.48
N MET A 106 13.35 12.40 -37.24
CA MET A 106 12.26 12.98 -36.46
C MET A 106 10.94 12.99 -37.26
N ASP A 107 9.81 12.91 -36.53
CA ASP A 107 8.49 13.02 -37.13
C ASP A 107 8.32 14.41 -37.79
N ARG A 108 8.04 14.40 -39.11
CA ARG A 108 7.83 15.63 -39.90
C ARG A 108 6.65 16.49 -39.41
N ARG A 109 5.71 15.89 -38.70
CA ARG A 109 4.55 16.60 -38.11
C ARG A 109 4.96 17.57 -37.00
N ARG A 110 6.15 17.38 -36.43
CA ARG A 110 6.72 18.24 -35.37
C ARG A 110 7.42 19.48 -35.91
N ILE A 111 7.61 19.62 -37.22
CA ILE A 111 8.28 20.79 -37.80
C ILE A 111 7.44 22.03 -37.53
N ASP A 112 8.06 23.02 -36.87
CA ASP A 112 7.46 24.34 -36.70
C ASP A 112 7.84 25.21 -37.91
N TRP A 113 6.93 25.25 -38.89
CA TRP A 113 7.13 26.01 -40.10
C TRP A 113 7.30 27.51 -39.86
N LYS A 114 6.68 28.06 -38.82
CA LYS A 114 6.75 29.46 -38.46
C LYS A 114 8.12 29.83 -37.87
N ALA A 115 8.67 28.98 -37.01
CA ALA A 115 10.01 29.16 -36.47
C ALA A 115 11.05 28.92 -37.58
N SER A 116 10.89 27.84 -38.36
CA SER A 116 11.80 27.49 -39.48
C SER A 116 11.87 28.57 -40.55
N ALA A 117 10.76 29.30 -40.82
CA ALA A 117 10.76 30.40 -41.77
C ALA A 117 11.56 31.64 -41.32
N ARG A 118 11.86 31.75 -40.03
CA ARG A 118 12.67 32.88 -39.48
C ARG A 118 14.17 32.52 -39.41
N HIS A 119 14.47 31.25 -39.57
CA HIS A 119 15.82 30.74 -39.48
C HIS A 119 16.14 29.99 -40.76
N THR A 120 17.40 29.87 -41.09
CA THR A 120 17.86 29.14 -42.29
C THR A 120 17.85 27.62 -42.15
N ARG A 121 17.34 27.09 -41.02
CA ARG A 121 17.30 25.68 -40.68
C ARG A 121 15.88 25.28 -40.26
N LEU A 122 15.57 24.00 -40.43
CA LEU A 122 14.30 23.46 -39.97
C LEU A 122 14.33 23.26 -38.43
N TYR A 123 13.28 23.73 -37.77
CA TYR A 123 13.07 23.55 -36.35
C TYR A 123 11.89 22.63 -36.09
N ALA A 124 12.06 21.72 -35.15
CA ALA A 124 11.02 20.84 -34.65
C ALA A 124 10.58 21.25 -33.24
N ARG A 125 9.31 21.10 -32.94
CA ARG A 125 8.79 21.27 -31.59
C ARG A 125 9.19 20.06 -30.76
N GLU A 126 9.89 20.29 -29.68
CA GLU A 126 10.05 19.33 -28.62
C GLU A 126 8.96 19.55 -27.59
N ASN A 127 8.18 18.53 -27.35
CA ASN A 127 7.14 18.55 -26.33
C ASN A 127 7.65 17.84 -25.08
N GLU A 128 7.33 18.39 -23.92
CA GLU A 128 7.58 17.73 -22.65
C GLU A 128 6.68 16.48 -22.55
N ALA A 129 7.24 15.33 -22.20
CA ALA A 129 6.45 14.16 -21.92
C ALA A 129 5.57 14.46 -20.69
N GLU A 130 4.26 14.44 -20.86
CA GLU A 130 3.34 14.58 -19.75
C GLU A 130 3.59 13.44 -18.75
N ARG A 131 4.16 13.80 -17.60
CA ARG A 131 4.38 12.89 -16.46
C ARG A 131 3.13 12.81 -15.58
N ASP A 132 1.98 12.70 -16.18
CA ASP A 132 0.69 12.69 -15.50
C ASP A 132 0.08 11.28 -15.55
N ASN A 133 0.93 10.26 -15.24
CA ASN A 133 0.46 8.90 -15.20
C ASN A 133 -0.51 8.72 -14.03
N GLN A 134 -1.59 8.00 -14.29
CA GLN A 134 -2.54 7.62 -13.24
C GLN A 134 -2.17 6.23 -12.73
N ILE A 135 -1.90 6.14 -11.43
CA ILE A 135 -1.57 4.90 -10.74
C ILE A 135 -2.65 4.63 -9.70
N VAL A 136 -3.25 3.46 -9.76
CA VAL A 136 -4.24 3.01 -8.78
C VAL A 136 -3.67 1.82 -8.03
N PHE A 137 -3.54 1.94 -6.73
CA PHE A 137 -3.26 0.80 -5.86
C PHE A 137 -4.58 0.20 -5.39
N ALA A 138 -4.87 -1.00 -5.87
CA ALA A 138 -6.09 -1.73 -5.60
C ALA A 138 -5.81 -2.84 -4.58
N PHE A 139 -6.61 -2.88 -3.51
CA PHE A 139 -6.47 -3.82 -2.40
C PHE A 139 -7.68 -4.72 -2.35
N ASP A 140 -7.43 -6.01 -2.42
CA ASP A 140 -8.36 -7.00 -1.95
C ASP A 140 -8.34 -7.01 -0.42
N CYS A 141 -9.50 -6.83 0.19
CA CYS A 141 -9.67 -6.84 1.65
C CYS A 141 -10.33 -8.14 2.13
N GLY A 142 -10.47 -9.12 1.25
CA GLY A 142 -11.12 -10.40 1.52
C GLY A 142 -10.34 -11.31 2.45
N GLN A 143 -10.89 -12.51 2.65
CA GLN A 143 -10.42 -13.46 3.64
C GLN A 143 -8.94 -13.81 3.46
N ALA A 144 -8.49 -14.12 2.25
CA ALA A 144 -7.10 -14.50 1.98
C ALA A 144 -6.09 -13.42 2.41
N MET A 145 -6.45 -12.16 2.19
CA MET A 145 -5.60 -11.01 2.56
C MET A 145 -5.62 -10.69 4.06
N CYS A 146 -6.57 -11.24 4.82
CA CYS A 146 -6.63 -11.09 6.28
C CYS A 146 -5.67 -12.05 7.00
N GLU A 147 -5.18 -13.09 6.34
CA GLU A 147 -4.27 -14.06 6.91
C GLU A 147 -2.89 -13.44 7.18
N PRO A 148 -2.27 -13.79 8.32
CA PRO A 148 -0.95 -13.26 8.64
C PRO A 148 0.15 -13.98 7.87
N VAL A 149 1.14 -13.24 7.42
CA VAL A 149 2.44 -13.72 6.93
C VAL A 149 3.52 -13.06 7.80
N ASP A 150 4.40 -13.85 8.41
CA ASP A 150 5.38 -13.41 9.42
C ASP A 150 4.76 -12.49 10.50
N GLY A 151 3.61 -12.87 11.02
CA GLY A 151 2.94 -12.19 12.13
C GLY A 151 2.16 -10.92 11.78
N LEU A 152 2.14 -10.48 10.51
CA LEU A 152 1.35 -9.34 10.03
C LEU A 152 0.35 -9.78 8.95
N PRO A 153 -0.89 -9.29 8.96
CA PRO A 153 -1.85 -9.55 7.88
C PRO A 153 -1.29 -9.14 6.51
N ARG A 154 -1.51 -9.97 5.48
CA ARG A 154 -1.07 -9.68 4.10
C ARG A 154 -1.52 -8.30 3.63
N ILE A 155 -2.74 -7.90 3.95
CA ILE A 155 -3.26 -6.58 3.59
C ILE A 155 -2.47 -5.43 4.23
N ASP A 156 -1.91 -5.60 5.44
CA ASP A 156 -1.11 -4.56 6.09
C ASP A 156 0.23 -4.37 5.40
N ARG A 157 0.84 -5.46 4.95
CA ARG A 157 2.06 -5.43 4.13
C ARG A 157 1.78 -4.78 2.78
N ALA A 158 0.67 -5.16 2.12
CA ALA A 158 0.23 -4.57 0.85
C ALA A 158 0.05 -3.06 0.97
N VAL A 159 -0.66 -2.61 2.00
CA VAL A 159 -0.91 -1.18 2.24
C VAL A 159 0.39 -0.42 2.51
N SER A 160 1.32 -0.98 3.31
CA SER A 160 2.62 -0.35 3.57
C SER A 160 3.49 -0.26 2.32
N ALA A 161 3.53 -1.31 1.50
CA ALA A 161 4.23 -1.33 0.22
C ALA A 161 3.63 -0.33 -0.77
N ALA A 162 2.30 -0.32 -0.90
CA ALA A 162 1.59 0.60 -1.78
C ALA A 162 1.78 2.07 -1.37
N LEU A 163 1.73 2.39 -0.07
CA LEU A 163 2.00 3.75 0.41
C LEU A 163 3.44 4.18 0.14
N THR A 164 4.40 3.25 0.25
CA THR A 164 5.80 3.52 -0.11
C THR A 164 5.93 3.84 -1.61
N ALA A 165 5.34 3.00 -2.47
CA ALA A 165 5.31 3.22 -3.91
C ALA A 165 4.54 4.49 -4.29
N ALA A 166 3.41 4.77 -3.62
CA ALA A 166 2.62 5.99 -3.79
C ALA A 166 3.43 7.26 -3.47
N TYR A 167 4.24 7.22 -2.40
CA TYR A 167 5.11 8.34 -2.07
C TYR A 167 6.16 8.61 -3.16
N VAL A 168 6.77 7.54 -3.70
CA VAL A 168 7.73 7.63 -4.82
C VAL A 168 7.06 8.20 -6.06
N ALA A 169 5.89 7.67 -6.44
CA ALA A 169 5.12 8.10 -7.60
C ALA A 169 4.71 9.58 -7.52
N LEU A 170 4.18 10.01 -6.36
CA LEU A 170 3.83 11.42 -6.13
C LEU A 170 5.05 12.36 -6.19
N LYS A 171 6.22 11.90 -5.73
CA LYS A 171 7.48 12.64 -5.89
C LYS A 171 7.95 12.71 -7.34
N GLY A 172 7.62 11.69 -8.14
CA GLY A 172 7.85 11.64 -9.58
C GLY A 172 6.90 12.50 -10.40
N GLY A 173 5.82 13.04 -9.79
CA GLY A 173 4.80 13.84 -10.47
C GLY A 173 3.61 13.03 -11.00
N ASP A 174 3.52 11.75 -10.67
CA ASP A 174 2.39 10.91 -11.05
C ASP A 174 1.16 11.17 -10.15
N ARG A 175 -0.01 10.79 -10.64
CA ARG A 175 -1.28 10.84 -9.89
C ARG A 175 -1.57 9.50 -9.26
N VAL A 176 -1.88 9.48 -7.98
CA VAL A 176 -2.09 8.25 -7.22
C VAL A 176 -3.48 8.23 -6.60
N ALA A 177 -4.17 7.10 -6.73
CA ALA A 177 -5.41 6.81 -6.02
C ALA A 177 -5.32 5.43 -5.34
N LEU A 178 -6.12 5.26 -4.29
CA LEU A 178 -6.31 3.98 -3.61
C LEU A 178 -7.71 3.46 -3.91
N PHE A 179 -7.81 2.17 -4.15
CA PHE A 179 -9.05 1.44 -4.30
C PHE A 179 -9.02 0.23 -3.37
N ALA A 180 -10.07 0.00 -2.61
CA ALA A 180 -10.19 -1.17 -1.75
C ALA A 180 -11.55 -1.82 -1.96
N PHE A 181 -11.58 -3.14 -1.96
CA PHE A 181 -12.78 -3.93 -2.19
C PHE A 181 -12.73 -5.26 -1.42
N ALA A 182 -13.91 -5.77 -1.14
CA ALA A 182 -14.16 -7.12 -0.67
C ALA A 182 -15.37 -7.69 -1.45
N ALA A 183 -16.44 -8.08 -0.78
CA ALA A 183 -17.69 -8.45 -1.45
C ALA A 183 -18.30 -7.26 -2.26
N GLN A 184 -17.92 -6.05 -1.91
CA GLN A 184 -18.30 -4.79 -2.58
C GLN A 184 -17.10 -3.85 -2.63
N PRO A 185 -17.10 -2.83 -3.54
CA PRO A 185 -16.17 -1.72 -3.47
C PRO A 185 -16.35 -0.93 -2.16
N GLU A 186 -15.27 -0.87 -1.34
CA GLU A 186 -15.30 -0.24 -0.01
C GLU A 186 -14.75 1.19 -0.05
N LEU A 187 -13.72 1.41 -0.85
CA LEU A 187 -13.01 2.68 -0.92
C LEU A 187 -12.56 2.97 -2.35
N LEU A 188 -12.77 4.21 -2.80
CA LEU A 188 -12.07 4.77 -3.94
C LEU A 188 -11.72 6.23 -3.63
N THR A 189 -10.44 6.53 -3.52
CA THR A 189 -9.99 7.90 -3.25
C THR A 189 -9.96 8.74 -4.53
N PRO A 190 -10.11 10.07 -4.43
CA PRO A 190 -9.69 10.96 -5.51
C PRO A 190 -8.19 10.81 -5.79
N PHE A 191 -7.77 11.09 -7.02
CA PHE A 191 -6.36 11.11 -7.36
C PHE A 191 -5.63 12.21 -6.60
N ALA A 192 -4.59 11.83 -5.87
CA ALA A 192 -3.62 12.75 -5.30
C ALA A 192 -2.61 13.12 -6.39
N THR A 193 -2.26 14.40 -6.49
CA THR A 193 -1.41 14.94 -7.57
C THR A 193 -0.07 15.46 -7.06
N ASP A 194 0.09 15.59 -5.76
CA ASP A 194 1.31 16.09 -5.15
C ASP A 194 1.64 15.39 -3.83
N SER A 195 2.87 15.52 -3.38
CA SER A 195 3.33 14.89 -2.15
C SER A 195 2.66 15.47 -0.88
N ARG A 196 2.04 16.66 -0.93
CA ARG A 196 1.29 17.23 0.20
C ARG A 196 -0.02 16.47 0.40
N ALA A 197 -0.56 15.91 -0.69
CA ALA A 197 -1.76 15.07 -0.63
C ALA A 197 -1.51 13.67 -0.07
N PHE A 198 -0.24 13.26 0.13
CA PHE A 198 0.11 11.94 0.65
C PHE A 198 -0.57 11.61 1.99
N HIS A 199 -0.71 12.59 2.87
CA HIS A 199 -1.39 12.40 4.15
C HIS A 199 -2.86 11.99 3.98
N ARG A 200 -3.54 12.44 2.92
CA ARG A 200 -4.92 12.00 2.60
C ARG A 200 -4.96 10.54 2.21
N LEU A 201 -4.00 10.07 1.39
CA LEU A 201 -3.88 8.66 1.06
C LEU A 201 -3.57 7.81 2.30
N GLN A 202 -2.66 8.27 3.14
CA GLN A 202 -2.34 7.62 4.41
C GLN A 202 -3.57 7.49 5.31
N THR A 203 -4.36 8.56 5.44
CA THR A 203 -5.59 8.55 6.24
C THR A 203 -6.63 7.58 5.67
N ALA A 204 -6.81 7.57 4.35
CA ALA A 204 -7.70 6.64 3.67
C ALA A 204 -7.25 5.19 3.86
N ALA A 205 -5.96 4.92 3.68
CA ALA A 205 -5.36 3.60 3.86
C ALA A 205 -5.51 3.07 5.30
N ALA A 206 -5.42 3.94 6.31
CA ALA A 206 -5.66 3.56 7.71
C ALA A 206 -7.12 3.17 7.98
N GLY A 207 -8.05 3.58 7.13
CA GLY A 207 -9.47 3.25 7.22
C GLY A 207 -9.89 1.99 6.47
N ILE A 208 -8.99 1.34 5.73
CA ILE A 208 -9.29 0.07 5.05
C ILE A 208 -9.44 -1.02 6.12
N ASP A 209 -10.60 -1.67 6.19
CA ASP A 209 -10.88 -2.72 7.17
C ASP A 209 -10.54 -4.13 6.65
N TYR A 210 -10.53 -5.09 7.57
CA TYR A 210 -10.34 -6.51 7.30
C TYR A 210 -11.72 -7.15 7.15
N VAL A 211 -12.04 -7.67 5.98
CA VAL A 211 -13.35 -8.24 5.68
C VAL A 211 -13.22 -9.75 5.48
N PRO A 212 -13.59 -10.58 6.47
CA PRO A 212 -13.47 -12.05 6.35
C PRO A 212 -14.59 -12.62 5.46
N ARG A 213 -14.64 -12.19 4.21
CA ARG A 213 -15.57 -12.63 3.16
C ARG A 213 -14.82 -12.76 1.87
N GLU A 214 -15.36 -13.57 0.96
CA GLU A 214 -14.80 -13.69 -0.39
C GLU A 214 -14.92 -12.38 -1.17
N PRO A 215 -13.87 -11.98 -1.89
CA PRO A 215 -13.89 -10.79 -2.70
C PRO A 215 -14.68 -11.00 -4.01
N ASN A 216 -15.41 -9.98 -4.43
CA ASN A 216 -16.10 -9.97 -5.72
C ASN A 216 -15.27 -9.19 -6.76
N PHE A 217 -14.33 -9.87 -7.41
CA PHE A 217 -13.44 -9.27 -8.41
C PHE A 217 -14.20 -8.68 -9.58
N THR A 218 -15.24 -9.37 -10.07
CA THR A 218 -16.01 -8.92 -11.22
C THR A 218 -16.68 -7.56 -10.95
N LEU A 219 -17.37 -7.43 -9.82
CA LEU A 219 -18.01 -6.19 -9.43
C LEU A 219 -16.98 -5.08 -9.15
N ALA A 220 -15.93 -5.42 -8.43
CA ALA A 220 -14.89 -4.47 -8.03
C ALA A 220 -14.16 -3.89 -9.24
N LEU A 221 -13.63 -4.75 -10.12
CA LEU A 221 -12.86 -4.31 -11.29
C LEU A 221 -13.73 -3.64 -12.34
N ALA A 222 -14.98 -4.07 -12.53
CA ALA A 222 -15.94 -3.37 -13.38
C ALA A 222 -16.23 -1.95 -12.84
N THR A 223 -16.43 -1.82 -11.53
CA THR A 223 -16.65 -0.51 -10.88
C THR A 223 -15.43 0.38 -11.03
N LEU A 224 -14.23 -0.14 -10.84
CA LEU A 224 -12.98 0.59 -11.03
C LEU A 224 -12.84 1.08 -12.47
N THR A 225 -13.04 0.19 -13.46
CA THR A 225 -12.98 0.53 -14.89
C THR A 225 -13.95 1.65 -15.26
N ALA A 226 -15.18 1.60 -14.75
CA ALA A 226 -16.19 2.63 -15.01
C ALA A 226 -15.81 4.01 -14.45
N ARG A 227 -14.94 4.07 -13.44
CA ARG A 227 -14.47 5.31 -12.80
C ARG A 227 -13.20 5.87 -13.44
N LEU A 228 -12.42 5.03 -14.11
CA LEU A 228 -11.18 5.42 -14.76
C LEU A 228 -11.44 5.91 -16.18
N ARG A 229 -11.19 7.20 -16.43
CA ARG A 229 -11.42 7.83 -17.75
C ARG A 229 -10.21 7.78 -18.67
N ARG A 230 -9.04 7.49 -18.13
CA ARG A 230 -7.76 7.43 -18.86
C ARG A 230 -7.09 6.09 -18.63
N ARG A 231 -6.24 5.69 -19.56
CA ARG A 231 -5.36 4.54 -19.36
C ARG A 231 -4.52 4.75 -18.10
N SER A 232 -4.60 3.81 -17.18
CA SER A 232 -3.97 3.89 -15.86
C SER A 232 -3.13 2.65 -15.60
N LEU A 233 -2.12 2.78 -14.74
CA LEU A 233 -1.44 1.65 -14.14
C LEU A 233 -2.24 1.22 -12.90
N ILE A 234 -2.65 -0.04 -12.85
CA ILE A 234 -3.35 -0.61 -11.71
C ILE A 234 -2.44 -1.65 -11.07
N VAL A 235 -2.07 -1.42 -9.82
CA VAL A 235 -1.31 -2.37 -9.01
C VAL A 235 -2.30 -3.05 -8.09
N LEU A 236 -2.65 -4.30 -8.41
CA LEU A 236 -3.63 -5.09 -7.69
C LEU A 236 -2.93 -6.01 -6.69
N PHE A 237 -3.19 -5.78 -5.42
CA PHE A 237 -2.74 -6.63 -4.31
C PHE A 237 -3.85 -7.59 -3.93
N SER A 238 -3.64 -8.86 -4.15
CA SER A 238 -4.57 -9.93 -3.78
C SER A 238 -3.81 -11.25 -3.63
N ASP A 239 -4.50 -12.23 -3.09
CA ASP A 239 -4.02 -13.59 -3.00
C ASP A 239 -5.15 -14.57 -3.34
N PHE A 240 -4.79 -15.78 -3.69
CA PHE A 240 -5.74 -16.81 -4.11
C PHE A 240 -6.07 -17.72 -2.94
N ALA A 241 -7.36 -17.84 -2.64
CA ALA A 241 -7.83 -18.82 -1.66
C ALA A 241 -8.16 -20.17 -2.30
N ASP A 242 -8.61 -20.14 -3.57
CA ASP A 242 -9.04 -21.34 -4.30
C ASP A 242 -8.93 -21.16 -5.82
N PRO A 243 -8.84 -22.25 -6.61
CA PRO A 243 -8.72 -22.20 -8.06
C PRO A 243 -9.91 -21.53 -8.77
N THR A 244 -11.12 -21.67 -8.24
CA THR A 244 -12.33 -21.09 -8.87
C THR A 244 -12.34 -19.58 -8.79
N SER A 245 -11.99 -19.04 -7.62
CA SER A 245 -11.83 -17.59 -7.42
C SER A 245 -10.70 -17.04 -8.29
N ALA A 246 -9.62 -17.81 -8.48
CA ALA A 246 -8.53 -17.45 -9.37
C ALA A 246 -8.96 -17.32 -10.83
N GLU A 247 -9.73 -18.29 -11.36
CA GLU A 247 -10.25 -18.25 -12.72
C GLU A 247 -11.15 -17.00 -12.97
N LEU A 248 -12.08 -16.74 -12.06
CA LEU A 248 -12.98 -15.58 -12.15
C LEU A 248 -12.21 -14.25 -12.08
N MET A 249 -11.14 -14.21 -11.29
CA MET A 249 -10.29 -13.05 -11.21
C MET A 249 -9.51 -12.85 -12.52
N VAL A 250 -8.90 -13.90 -13.07
CA VAL A 250 -8.17 -13.84 -14.36
C VAL A 250 -9.07 -13.29 -15.44
N GLU A 251 -10.30 -13.80 -15.59
CA GLU A 251 -11.27 -13.29 -16.55
C GLU A 251 -11.57 -11.80 -16.35
N SER A 252 -11.70 -11.36 -15.10
CA SER A 252 -11.97 -9.97 -14.77
C SER A 252 -10.75 -9.07 -15.05
N VAL A 253 -9.54 -9.55 -14.80
CA VAL A 253 -8.27 -8.86 -15.10
C VAL A 253 -8.04 -8.78 -16.61
N GLU A 254 -8.36 -9.82 -17.38
CA GLU A 254 -8.27 -9.79 -18.85
C GLU A 254 -9.11 -8.67 -19.46
N ARG A 255 -10.29 -8.42 -18.94
CA ARG A 255 -11.13 -7.27 -19.36
C ARG A 255 -10.46 -5.94 -19.01
N LEU A 256 -9.83 -5.85 -17.85
CA LEU A 256 -9.16 -4.65 -17.37
C LEU A 256 -7.91 -4.31 -18.20
N VAL A 257 -7.12 -5.32 -18.57
CA VAL A 257 -5.87 -5.17 -19.36
C VAL A 257 -6.14 -4.60 -20.76
N ARG A 258 -7.35 -4.75 -21.31
CA ARG A 258 -7.70 -4.15 -22.61
C ARG A 258 -7.63 -2.62 -22.59
N HIS A 259 -7.81 -2.00 -21.43
CA HIS A 259 -7.89 -0.54 -21.28
C HIS A 259 -6.80 0.04 -20.37
N HIS A 260 -6.24 -0.77 -19.48
CA HIS A 260 -5.29 -0.34 -18.45
C HIS A 260 -4.06 -1.25 -18.46
N LEU A 261 -2.99 -0.82 -17.79
CA LEU A 261 -1.85 -1.68 -17.48
C LEU A 261 -2.06 -2.24 -16.07
N VAL A 262 -1.97 -3.56 -15.92
CA VAL A 262 -2.19 -4.23 -14.62
C VAL A 262 -0.92 -4.92 -14.16
N ILE A 263 -0.53 -4.65 -12.93
CA ILE A 263 0.49 -5.40 -12.19
C ILE A 263 -0.25 -6.13 -11.06
N PHE A 264 -0.15 -7.44 -11.06
CA PHE A 264 -0.68 -8.26 -9.99
C PHE A 264 0.43 -8.56 -8.97
N VAL A 265 0.16 -8.37 -7.69
CA VAL A 265 1.12 -8.53 -6.60
C VAL A 265 0.54 -9.51 -5.59
N THR A 266 1.18 -10.65 -5.45
CA THR A 266 0.92 -11.65 -4.39
C THR A 266 2.02 -11.58 -3.33
N MET A 267 1.73 -12.11 -2.15
CA MET A 267 2.71 -12.19 -1.07
C MET A 267 3.15 -13.63 -0.89
N GLN A 268 4.43 -13.86 -1.06
CA GLN A 268 5.02 -15.16 -0.78
C GLN A 268 5.04 -15.38 0.74
N ASP A 269 4.55 -16.54 1.15
CA ASP A 269 4.65 -16.99 2.53
C ASP A 269 5.96 -17.75 2.72
N SER A 270 6.89 -17.11 3.45
CA SER A 270 8.20 -17.69 3.73
C SER A 270 8.11 -18.94 4.61
N GLU A 271 7.18 -18.97 5.56
CA GLU A 271 6.98 -20.12 6.44
C GLU A 271 6.49 -21.34 5.66
N LEU A 272 5.54 -21.15 4.72
CA LEU A 272 5.09 -22.22 3.84
C LEU A 272 6.20 -22.71 2.92
N SER A 273 7.00 -21.80 2.38
CA SER A 273 8.13 -22.16 1.51
C SER A 273 9.21 -22.94 2.26
N GLU A 274 9.50 -22.55 3.50
CA GLU A 274 10.46 -23.27 4.37
C GLU A 274 9.94 -24.65 4.75
N LEU A 275 8.65 -24.78 5.11
CA LEU A 275 8.02 -26.05 5.43
C LEU A 275 7.97 -26.99 4.22
N ALA A 276 7.70 -26.46 3.02
CA ALA A 276 7.72 -27.24 1.79
C ALA A 276 9.12 -27.72 1.40
N GLY A 277 10.16 -26.93 1.71
CA GLY A 277 11.58 -27.25 1.42
C GLY A 277 12.28 -28.04 2.53
N ALA A 278 11.65 -28.25 3.69
CA ALA A 278 12.27 -28.95 4.80
C ALA A 278 12.41 -30.46 4.51
N GLU A 279 13.57 -31.04 4.83
CA GLU A 279 13.77 -32.49 4.74
C GLU A 279 12.93 -33.20 5.82
N PRO A 280 11.96 -34.06 5.43
CA PRO A 280 11.07 -34.68 6.39
C PRO A 280 11.79 -35.77 7.19
N GLY A 281 11.93 -35.58 8.50
CA GLY A 281 12.49 -36.58 9.43
C GLY A 281 11.46 -37.62 9.89
N THR A 282 10.17 -37.29 9.82
CA THR A 282 9.07 -38.17 10.23
C THR A 282 7.95 -38.20 9.19
N LEU A 283 7.04 -39.20 9.26
CA LEU A 283 5.84 -39.24 8.40
C LEU A 283 4.94 -38.01 8.58
N ARG A 284 4.93 -37.41 9.77
CA ARG A 284 4.17 -36.19 10.06
C ARG A 284 4.79 -34.98 9.36
N ASP A 285 6.12 -34.89 9.37
CA ASP A 285 6.85 -33.82 8.69
C ASP A 285 6.65 -33.90 7.17
N LEU A 286 6.66 -35.12 6.61
CA LEU A 286 6.35 -35.36 5.20
C LEU A 286 4.92 -34.88 4.84
N ALA A 287 3.93 -35.25 5.66
CA ALA A 287 2.55 -34.79 5.43
C ALA A 287 2.43 -33.24 5.51
N THR A 288 3.16 -32.63 6.45
CA THR A 288 3.20 -31.16 6.59
C THR A 288 3.88 -30.50 5.39
N ALA A 289 5.01 -31.05 4.91
CA ALA A 289 5.71 -30.52 3.75
C ALA A 289 4.88 -30.63 2.46
N VAL A 290 4.19 -31.75 2.25
CA VAL A 290 3.29 -31.95 1.10
C VAL A 290 2.09 -31.00 1.16
N ALA A 291 1.50 -30.79 2.34
CA ALA A 291 0.41 -29.82 2.52
C ALA A 291 0.89 -28.39 2.27
N ALA A 292 2.08 -28.02 2.77
CA ALA A 292 2.68 -26.72 2.55
C ALA A 292 3.00 -26.46 1.07
N ASP A 293 3.54 -27.45 0.33
CA ASP A 293 3.79 -27.34 -1.12
C ASP A 293 2.48 -27.14 -1.90
N GLY A 294 1.41 -27.85 -1.49
CA GLY A 294 0.08 -27.69 -2.10
C GLY A 294 -0.57 -26.32 -1.85
N LEU A 295 -0.23 -25.65 -0.73
CA LEU A 295 -0.71 -24.31 -0.41
C LEU A 295 0.16 -23.20 -0.98
N ALA A 296 1.43 -23.50 -1.28
CA ALA A 296 2.39 -22.53 -1.82
C ALA A 296 2.32 -22.38 -3.35
N ARG A 297 1.69 -23.35 -4.03
CA ARG A 297 1.44 -23.36 -5.50
C ARG A 297 0.13 -22.65 -5.84
#